data_383e929349f256b41782ae1f66ae4b14
#
_entry.id   383e929349f256b41782ae1f66ae4b14
#
_cell.length_a   1.000
_cell.length_b   1.000
_cell.length_c   1.000
_cell.angle_alpha   90.00
_cell.angle_beta   90.00
_cell.angle_gamma   90.00
#
_symmetry.space_group_name_H-M   'P 1'
#
loop_
_entity.id
_entity.type
_entity.pdbx_description
1 polymer ?
#
loop_
_entity_poly.entity_id
_entity_poly.type
_entity_poly.pdbx_seq_one_letter_code
_entity_poly.pdbx_strand_id
1 'polypeptide(L)'
;MIDPYELGQVWNFLITHRVIRSKVPDGQRFKPGERDISHYLQHEWTEHEMAFLRNFLSEQGFGLRIYDSDTMPGIPTGGVYYMIIRNPESPAPSWVDENRIWDRFRLKRTETKEQLRVWFFVLWQNLLGLEYTALDRHISATSEYLNASFTKESLLESVRRFIEDLRQETEFVNPVVETLFQNKGRDIERRINVFIEILEELGQIIDNKDGSYNQTLLAAKEAEENYGQSLRHLLPHPTLDADIFETLYSDAGNEEDFESEEVEEENSEPELFEEPEVFEEKNDNIEPSSGV
;
A
#
# COMPACT_ATOMS: atom_id res chain seq x y z
N MET A 1 -4.20 7.52 -32.63
CA MET A 1 -2.94 7.90 -31.92
C MET A 1 -3.34 8.36 -30.55
N ILE A 2 -2.82 7.74 -29.49
CA ILE A 2 -3.19 8.13 -28.10
C ILE A 2 -2.87 9.60 -27.88
N ASP A 3 -3.83 10.33 -27.30
CA ASP A 3 -3.56 11.64 -26.76
C ASP A 3 -2.64 11.50 -25.53
N PRO A 4 -1.43 12.12 -25.54
CA PRO A 4 -0.54 12.07 -24.38
C PRO A 4 -1.16 12.57 -23.08
N TYR A 5 -2.12 13.48 -23.17
CA TYR A 5 -2.82 14.01 -22.00
C TYR A 5 -3.74 12.94 -21.37
N GLU A 6 -4.54 12.24 -22.19
CA GLU A 6 -5.39 11.13 -21.73
C GLU A 6 -4.58 9.99 -21.14
N LEU A 7 -3.49 9.61 -21.82
CA LEU A 7 -2.55 8.61 -21.30
C LEU A 7 -2.00 9.01 -19.92
N GLY A 8 -1.61 10.28 -19.78
CA GLY A 8 -1.13 10.83 -18.51
C GLY A 8 -2.19 10.75 -17.41
N GLN A 9 -3.46 11.03 -17.72
CA GLN A 9 -4.56 10.91 -16.77
C GLN A 9 -4.81 9.47 -16.34
N VAL A 10 -4.89 8.56 -17.31
CA VAL A 10 -5.05 7.10 -17.05
C VAL A 10 -3.91 6.57 -16.19
N TRP A 11 -2.67 6.90 -16.56
CA TRP A 11 -1.48 6.52 -15.82
C TRP A 11 -1.51 7.04 -14.38
N ASN A 12 -1.69 8.34 -14.19
CA ASN A 12 -1.73 8.96 -12.87
C ASN A 12 -2.81 8.36 -11.98
N PHE A 13 -3.98 8.07 -12.55
CA PHE A 13 -5.08 7.46 -11.82
C PHE A 13 -4.75 6.01 -11.40
N LEU A 14 -4.20 5.21 -12.33
CA LEU A 14 -3.83 3.83 -12.05
C LEU A 14 -2.73 3.73 -10.99
N ILE A 15 -1.70 4.57 -11.06
CA ILE A 15 -0.64 4.60 -10.05
C ILE A 15 -1.17 4.99 -8.67
N THR A 16 -2.11 5.94 -8.63
CA THR A 16 -2.66 6.44 -7.36
C THR A 16 -3.68 5.49 -6.75
N HIS A 17 -4.51 4.87 -7.58
CA HIS A 17 -5.70 4.13 -7.12
C HIS A 17 -5.70 2.65 -7.47
N ARG A 18 -4.82 2.23 -8.36
CA ARG A 18 -4.61 0.87 -8.84
C ARG A 18 -5.78 0.24 -9.61
N VAL A 19 -6.98 0.78 -9.47
CA VAL A 19 -8.21 0.28 -10.12
C VAL A 19 -8.99 1.44 -10.71
N ILE A 20 -9.42 1.29 -11.98
CA ILE A 20 -10.41 2.14 -12.65
C ILE A 20 -11.67 1.30 -12.84
N ARG A 21 -12.81 1.81 -12.39
CA ARG A 21 -14.11 1.13 -12.49
C ARG A 21 -15.03 1.89 -13.41
N SER A 22 -15.67 1.21 -14.34
CA SER A 22 -16.67 1.84 -15.19
C SER A 22 -18.04 1.94 -14.53
N LYS A 23 -18.29 1.07 -13.55
CA LYS A 23 -19.45 1.12 -12.65
C LYS A 23 -18.97 0.84 -11.23
N VAL A 24 -19.64 1.41 -10.26
CA VAL A 24 -19.35 1.17 -8.84
C VAL A 24 -20.49 0.38 -8.20
N PRO A 25 -20.21 -0.50 -7.23
CA PRO A 25 -21.23 -1.19 -6.45
C PRO A 25 -22.15 -0.20 -5.71
N ASP A 26 -23.34 -0.67 -5.36
CA ASP A 26 -24.30 0.11 -4.58
C ASP A 26 -23.69 0.58 -3.26
N GLY A 27 -23.93 1.84 -2.92
CA GLY A 27 -23.37 2.47 -1.71
C GLY A 27 -21.94 3.03 -1.90
N GLN A 28 -21.24 2.68 -2.96
CA GLN A 28 -19.92 3.25 -3.29
C GLN A 28 -20.03 4.44 -4.23
N ARG A 29 -18.95 5.22 -4.31
CA ARG A 29 -18.85 6.37 -5.22
C ARG A 29 -17.63 6.24 -6.11
N PHE A 30 -17.72 6.84 -7.30
CA PHE A 30 -16.55 7.03 -8.14
C PHE A 30 -15.55 7.93 -7.43
N LYS A 31 -14.28 7.64 -7.62
CA LYS A 31 -13.21 8.58 -7.28
C LYS A 31 -13.22 9.75 -8.24
N PRO A 32 -12.71 10.93 -7.85
CA PRO A 32 -12.65 12.09 -8.76
C PRO A 32 -11.93 11.73 -10.07
N GLY A 33 -12.57 12.01 -11.21
CA GLY A 33 -12.05 11.71 -12.55
C GLY A 33 -12.21 10.25 -13.02
N GLU A 34 -12.58 9.31 -12.15
CA GLU A 34 -12.66 7.88 -12.49
C GLU A 34 -13.65 7.60 -13.62
N ARG A 35 -14.81 8.30 -13.61
CA ARG A 35 -15.85 8.12 -14.63
C ARG A 35 -15.37 8.52 -16.03
N ASP A 36 -14.71 9.67 -16.15
CA ASP A 36 -14.24 10.18 -17.44
C ASP A 36 -13.13 9.27 -18.00
N ILE A 37 -12.19 8.89 -17.13
CA ILE A 37 -11.09 7.96 -17.48
C ILE A 37 -11.66 6.60 -17.93
N SER A 38 -12.64 6.06 -17.21
CA SER A 38 -13.26 4.79 -17.60
C SER A 38 -14.00 4.87 -18.93
N HIS A 39 -14.58 6.05 -19.24
CA HIS A 39 -15.23 6.28 -20.54
C HIS A 39 -14.24 6.25 -21.69
N TYR A 40 -13.06 6.87 -21.56
CA TYR A 40 -12.00 6.79 -22.57
C TYR A 40 -11.61 5.34 -22.84
N LEU A 41 -11.34 4.56 -21.79
CA LEU A 41 -10.90 3.18 -21.90
C LEU A 41 -11.95 2.26 -22.53
N GLN A 42 -13.25 2.55 -22.36
CA GLN A 42 -14.34 1.70 -22.87
C GLN A 42 -14.82 2.07 -24.27
N HIS A 43 -14.81 3.37 -24.61
CA HIS A 43 -15.56 3.88 -25.75
C HIS A 43 -14.71 4.63 -26.78
N GLU A 44 -13.56 5.15 -26.37
CA GLU A 44 -12.75 6.00 -27.23
C GLU A 44 -11.44 5.30 -27.64
N TRP A 45 -10.88 4.48 -26.77
CA TRP A 45 -9.63 3.79 -27.04
C TRP A 45 -9.83 2.52 -27.85
N THR A 46 -8.98 2.36 -28.85
CA THR A 46 -8.91 1.17 -29.71
C THR A 46 -8.04 0.07 -29.06
N GLU A 47 -8.12 -1.13 -29.60
CA GLU A 47 -7.22 -2.24 -29.20
C GLU A 47 -5.73 -1.88 -29.30
N HIS A 48 -5.36 -1.05 -30.28
CA HIS A 48 -3.97 -0.61 -30.43
C HIS A 48 -3.53 0.30 -29.26
N GLU A 49 -4.40 1.19 -28.82
CA GLU A 49 -4.16 2.08 -27.68
C GLU A 49 -4.12 1.31 -26.37
N MET A 50 -4.98 0.32 -26.21
CA MET A 50 -4.94 -0.60 -25.06
C MET A 50 -3.66 -1.46 -25.05
N ALA A 51 -3.19 -1.92 -26.21
CA ALA A 51 -1.93 -2.64 -26.32
C ALA A 51 -0.74 -1.74 -25.94
N PHE A 52 -0.77 -0.48 -26.37
CA PHE A 52 0.25 0.50 -25.97
C PHE A 52 0.25 0.71 -24.45
N LEU A 53 -0.91 0.88 -23.81
CA LEU A 53 -1.00 1.02 -22.35
C LEU A 53 -0.44 -0.21 -21.63
N ARG A 54 -0.77 -1.44 -22.12
CA ARG A 54 -0.22 -2.67 -21.53
C ARG A 54 1.31 -2.71 -21.58
N ASN A 55 1.88 -2.38 -22.73
CA ASN A 55 3.33 -2.35 -22.89
C ASN A 55 3.97 -1.27 -22.00
N PHE A 56 3.39 -0.06 -21.98
CA PHE A 56 3.86 1.03 -21.14
C PHE A 56 3.86 0.66 -19.66
N LEU A 57 2.79 0.01 -19.18
CA LEU A 57 2.68 -0.47 -17.80
C LEU A 57 3.67 -1.60 -17.49
N SER A 58 3.89 -2.51 -18.47
CA SER A 58 4.85 -3.61 -18.34
C SER A 58 6.27 -3.11 -18.12
N GLU A 59 6.69 -2.06 -18.85
CA GLU A 59 8.01 -1.42 -18.67
C GLU A 59 8.16 -0.75 -17.29
N GLN A 60 7.03 -0.46 -16.63
CA GLN A 60 7.02 0.06 -15.26
C GLN A 60 6.87 -1.05 -14.20
N GLY A 61 6.91 -2.32 -14.60
CA GLY A 61 6.74 -3.47 -13.71
C GLY A 61 5.31 -3.75 -13.27
N PHE A 62 4.31 -3.32 -14.06
CA PHE A 62 2.91 -3.57 -13.79
C PHE A 62 2.22 -4.34 -14.92
N GLY A 63 1.40 -5.32 -14.57
CA GLY A 63 0.47 -5.99 -15.49
C GLY A 63 -0.91 -5.33 -15.46
N LEU A 64 -1.47 -4.99 -16.63
CA LEU A 64 -2.87 -4.56 -16.73
C LEU A 64 -3.77 -5.78 -16.78
N ARG A 65 -4.75 -5.84 -15.88
CA ARG A 65 -5.81 -6.86 -15.85
C ARG A 65 -7.16 -6.20 -16.06
N ILE A 66 -8.00 -6.85 -16.85
CA ILE A 66 -9.34 -6.34 -17.19
C ILE A 66 -10.35 -7.44 -16.85
N TYR A 67 -11.34 -7.07 -16.04
CA TYR A 67 -12.42 -7.96 -15.62
C TYR A 67 -13.76 -7.29 -15.86
N ASP A 68 -14.74 -8.07 -16.23
CA ASP A 68 -16.14 -7.66 -16.41
C ASP A 68 -17.08 -8.41 -15.46
N SER A 69 -18.34 -8.01 -15.47
CA SER A 69 -19.39 -8.63 -14.64
C SER A 69 -19.67 -10.09 -14.98
N ASP A 70 -19.30 -10.54 -16.16
CA ASP A 70 -19.59 -11.91 -16.61
C ASP A 70 -18.50 -12.88 -16.13
N THR A 71 -17.28 -12.37 -15.97
CA THR A 71 -16.11 -13.13 -15.55
C THR A 71 -15.83 -13.05 -14.05
N MET A 72 -16.30 -11.97 -13.39
CA MET A 72 -15.96 -11.74 -12.00
C MET A 72 -17.14 -11.24 -11.16
N PRO A 73 -17.57 -12.01 -10.13
CA PRO A 73 -18.62 -11.58 -9.21
C PRO A 73 -18.20 -10.31 -8.46
N GLY A 74 -19.21 -9.53 -8.04
CA GLY A 74 -18.99 -8.24 -7.34
C GLY A 74 -18.75 -7.06 -8.27
N ILE A 75 -18.50 -7.27 -9.57
CA ILE A 75 -18.54 -6.23 -10.57
C ILE A 75 -20.00 -5.98 -10.96
N PRO A 76 -20.53 -4.74 -10.89
CA PRO A 76 -21.90 -4.44 -11.27
C PRO A 76 -22.19 -4.82 -12.73
N THR A 77 -23.39 -5.31 -13.02
CA THR A 77 -23.79 -5.78 -14.36
C THR A 77 -23.44 -4.78 -15.46
N GLY A 78 -22.71 -5.25 -16.47
CA GLY A 78 -22.16 -4.44 -17.56
C GLY A 78 -21.06 -3.46 -17.11
N GLY A 79 -20.48 -3.68 -15.93
CA GLY A 79 -19.27 -2.98 -15.47
C GLY A 79 -18.00 -3.67 -15.94
N VAL A 80 -16.94 -2.87 -16.04
CA VAL A 80 -15.58 -3.31 -16.36
C VAL A 80 -14.61 -2.65 -15.38
N TYR A 81 -13.67 -3.44 -14.86
CA TYR A 81 -12.60 -3.01 -13.97
C TYR A 81 -11.26 -3.16 -14.66
N TYR A 82 -10.49 -2.09 -14.70
CA TYR A 82 -9.11 -2.06 -15.18
C TYR A 82 -8.20 -1.97 -13.95
N MET A 83 -7.37 -2.97 -13.73
CA MET A 83 -6.52 -3.05 -12.54
C MET A 83 -5.06 -3.19 -12.94
N ILE A 84 -4.18 -2.55 -12.19
CA ILE A 84 -2.75 -2.82 -12.30
C ILE A 84 -2.29 -3.69 -11.14
N ILE A 85 -1.61 -4.78 -11.47
CA ILE A 85 -0.98 -5.70 -10.52
C ILE A 85 0.52 -5.60 -10.72
N ARG A 86 1.27 -5.48 -9.65
CA ARG A 86 2.72 -5.43 -9.74
C ARG A 86 3.27 -6.80 -10.12
N ASN A 87 4.23 -6.81 -11.03
CA ASN A 87 5.05 -7.99 -11.28
C ASN A 87 6.13 -8.08 -10.17
N PRO A 88 6.14 -9.11 -9.32
CA PRO A 88 7.11 -9.24 -8.22
C PRO A 88 8.56 -9.40 -8.72
N GLU A 89 8.75 -9.92 -9.94
CA GLU A 89 10.07 -10.10 -10.55
C GLU A 89 10.68 -8.79 -11.08
N SER A 90 9.85 -7.75 -11.23
CA SER A 90 10.33 -6.44 -11.68
C SER A 90 10.87 -5.63 -10.51
N PRO A 91 12.02 -4.94 -10.67
CA PRO A 91 12.54 -4.06 -9.64
C PRO A 91 11.50 -2.98 -9.27
N ALA A 92 11.53 -2.52 -8.02
CA ALA A 92 10.68 -1.42 -7.62
C ALA A 92 11.03 -0.17 -8.46
N PRO A 93 10.02 0.54 -9.00
CA PRO A 93 10.30 1.81 -9.67
C PRO A 93 11.00 2.77 -8.72
N SER A 94 12.03 3.48 -9.20
CA SER A 94 12.85 4.39 -8.39
C SER A 94 12.08 5.54 -7.72
N TRP A 95 10.84 5.80 -8.16
CA TRP A 95 9.96 6.82 -7.58
C TRP A 95 9.09 6.30 -6.42
N VAL A 96 9.13 4.98 -6.14
CA VAL A 96 8.44 4.38 -4.99
C VAL A 96 9.29 4.60 -3.74
N ASP A 97 8.83 5.46 -2.87
CA ASP A 97 9.45 5.66 -1.56
C ASP A 97 8.92 4.64 -0.55
N GLU A 98 9.64 3.54 -0.41
CA GLU A 98 9.32 2.49 0.56
C GLU A 98 9.37 3.00 2.01
N ASN A 99 10.21 3.98 2.30
CA ASN A 99 10.37 4.51 3.65
C ASN A 99 9.09 5.15 4.16
N ARG A 100 8.28 5.74 3.27
CA ARG A 100 7.02 6.39 3.65
C ARG A 100 6.04 5.43 4.34
N ILE A 101 5.97 4.18 3.89
CA ILE A 101 5.14 3.15 4.52
C ILE A 101 5.72 2.77 5.88
N TRP A 102 7.03 2.52 5.93
CA TRP A 102 7.70 2.14 7.16
C TRP A 102 7.67 3.23 8.23
N ASP A 103 7.86 4.50 7.86
CA ASP A 103 7.78 5.62 8.78
C ASP A 103 6.38 5.78 9.38
N ARG A 104 5.36 5.54 8.59
CA ARG A 104 3.98 5.56 9.06
C ARG A 104 3.67 4.37 9.98
N PHE A 105 4.20 3.19 9.66
CA PHE A 105 4.00 1.96 10.43
C PHE A 105 4.79 1.96 11.75
N ARG A 106 5.81 2.82 11.88
CA ARG A 106 6.66 2.96 13.06
C ARG A 106 5.89 3.58 14.22
N LEU A 107 5.84 2.87 15.38
CA LEU A 107 5.25 3.40 16.61
C LEU A 107 6.27 4.09 17.52
N LYS A 108 7.52 3.61 17.51
CA LYS A 108 8.61 4.13 18.34
C LYS A 108 9.81 4.48 17.45
N ARG A 109 10.49 5.60 17.74
CA ARG A 109 11.67 6.03 16.96
C ARG A 109 12.83 5.02 17.00
N THR A 110 12.87 4.16 18.04
CA THR A 110 13.91 3.14 18.23
C THR A 110 13.65 1.85 17.45
N GLU A 111 12.54 1.74 16.72
CA GLU A 111 12.23 0.54 15.94
C GLU A 111 13.05 0.52 14.65
N THR A 112 13.74 -0.59 14.41
CA THR A 112 14.49 -0.82 13.18
C THR A 112 13.57 -1.24 12.02
N LYS A 113 14.04 -1.16 10.78
CA LYS A 113 13.28 -1.61 9.61
C LYS A 113 12.93 -3.09 9.68
N GLU A 114 13.85 -3.92 10.16
CA GLU A 114 13.66 -5.36 10.33
C GLU A 114 12.51 -5.64 11.31
N GLN A 115 12.48 -4.93 12.44
CA GLN A 115 11.39 -5.05 13.40
C GLN A 115 10.04 -4.65 12.78
N LEU A 116 10.02 -3.62 11.95
CA LEU A 116 8.80 -3.19 11.23
C LEU A 116 8.37 -4.23 10.19
N ARG A 117 9.33 -4.81 9.45
CA ARG A 117 9.07 -5.89 8.46
C ARG A 117 8.45 -7.11 9.16
N VAL A 118 9.02 -7.55 10.29
CA VAL A 118 8.46 -8.67 11.08
C VAL A 118 7.04 -8.37 11.56
N TRP A 119 6.80 -7.18 12.11
CA TRP A 119 5.45 -6.80 12.51
C TRP A 119 4.46 -6.77 11.35
N PHE A 120 4.86 -6.20 10.22
CA PHE A 120 4.01 -6.16 9.04
C PHE A 120 3.69 -7.57 8.53
N PHE A 121 4.70 -8.43 8.48
CA PHE A 121 4.55 -9.83 8.09
C PHE A 121 3.59 -10.58 9.01
N VAL A 122 3.75 -10.45 10.33
CA VAL A 122 2.84 -11.10 11.31
C VAL A 122 1.41 -10.65 11.12
N LEU A 123 1.17 -9.34 10.95
CA LEU A 123 -0.18 -8.82 10.72
C LEU A 123 -0.75 -9.32 9.39
N TRP A 124 0.05 -9.28 8.34
CA TRP A 124 -0.36 -9.71 7.01
C TRP A 124 -0.66 -11.21 6.96
N GLN A 125 0.17 -12.04 7.57
CA GLN A 125 -0.04 -13.49 7.66
C GLN A 125 -1.32 -13.84 8.43
N ASN A 126 -1.58 -13.15 9.56
CA ASN A 126 -2.81 -13.35 10.30
C ASN A 126 -4.05 -12.89 9.51
N LEU A 127 -3.93 -11.81 8.74
CA LEU A 127 -4.99 -11.38 7.83
C LEU A 127 -5.29 -12.45 6.77
N LEU A 128 -4.25 -12.98 6.10
CA LEU A 128 -4.43 -14.08 5.15
C LEU A 128 -5.06 -15.32 5.80
N GLY A 129 -4.71 -15.60 7.06
CA GLY A 129 -5.36 -16.65 7.85
C GLY A 129 -6.86 -16.46 7.98
N LEU A 130 -7.31 -15.24 8.21
CA LEU A 130 -8.73 -14.91 8.29
C LEU A 130 -9.42 -14.93 6.92
N GLU A 131 -8.74 -14.48 5.87
CA GLU A 131 -9.32 -14.38 4.52
C GLU A 131 -9.34 -15.70 3.75
N TYR A 132 -8.43 -16.63 4.06
CA TYR A 132 -8.28 -17.89 3.33
C TYR A 132 -8.44 -19.12 4.22
N THR A 133 -7.61 -19.28 5.25
CA THR A 133 -7.59 -20.50 6.07
C THR A 133 -8.87 -20.68 6.88
N ALA A 134 -9.36 -19.63 7.51
CA ALA A 134 -10.59 -19.70 8.32
C ALA A 134 -11.84 -19.99 7.48
N LEU A 135 -11.79 -19.70 6.18
CA LEU A 135 -12.88 -19.94 5.23
C LEU A 135 -12.67 -21.20 4.39
N ASP A 136 -11.60 -21.97 4.64
CA ASP A 136 -11.17 -23.10 3.80
C ASP A 136 -11.09 -22.74 2.30
N ARG A 137 -10.68 -21.50 2.03
CA ARG A 137 -10.65 -20.91 0.71
C ARG A 137 -9.27 -21.07 0.08
N HIS A 138 -9.21 -21.59 -1.14
CA HIS A 138 -7.97 -21.64 -1.87
C HIS A 138 -7.58 -20.26 -2.42
N ILE A 139 -6.27 -19.94 -2.46
CA ILE A 139 -5.78 -18.62 -2.91
C ILE A 139 -6.17 -18.30 -4.36
N SER A 140 -6.34 -19.32 -5.21
CA SER A 140 -6.83 -19.15 -6.60
C SER A 140 -8.35 -19.04 -6.71
N ALA A 141 -9.11 -19.21 -5.60
CA ALA A 141 -10.55 -19.00 -5.58
C ALA A 141 -10.88 -17.51 -5.50
N THR A 142 -10.39 -16.74 -6.48
CA THR A 142 -10.52 -15.28 -6.49
C THR A 142 -11.98 -14.83 -6.54
N SER A 143 -12.85 -15.59 -7.23
CA SER A 143 -14.29 -15.28 -7.30
C SER A 143 -14.99 -15.27 -5.94
N GLU A 144 -14.38 -15.87 -4.92
CA GLU A 144 -14.92 -15.93 -3.56
C GLU A 144 -14.46 -14.78 -2.65
N TYR A 145 -13.74 -13.79 -3.19
CA TYR A 145 -13.20 -12.67 -2.40
C TYR A 145 -14.27 -11.90 -1.62
N LEU A 146 -15.50 -11.88 -2.11
CA LEU A 146 -16.63 -11.25 -1.43
C LEU A 146 -16.99 -11.90 -0.07
N ASN A 147 -16.60 -13.17 0.13
CA ASN A 147 -16.84 -13.90 1.37
C ASN A 147 -15.75 -13.60 2.41
N ALA A 148 -14.61 -13.05 1.99
CA ALA A 148 -13.50 -12.75 2.87
C ALA A 148 -13.75 -11.45 3.62
N SER A 149 -14.34 -11.59 4.80
CA SER A 149 -14.59 -10.48 5.72
C SER A 149 -13.95 -10.73 7.07
N PHE A 150 -13.47 -9.67 7.71
CA PHE A 150 -12.91 -9.73 9.05
C PHE A 150 -13.26 -8.46 9.83
N THR A 151 -13.09 -8.51 11.14
CA THR A 151 -13.18 -7.35 12.02
C THR A 151 -11.82 -7.03 12.61
N LYS A 152 -11.65 -5.82 13.10
CA LYS A 152 -10.43 -5.43 13.81
C LYS A 152 -10.20 -6.33 15.04
N GLU A 153 -11.27 -6.68 15.72
CA GLU A 153 -11.26 -7.54 16.90
C GLU A 153 -10.79 -8.96 16.55
N SER A 154 -11.29 -9.54 15.44
CA SER A 154 -10.87 -10.86 14.99
C SER A 154 -9.39 -10.89 14.60
N LEU A 155 -8.91 -9.83 13.94
CA LEU A 155 -7.47 -9.70 13.61
C LEU A 155 -6.62 -9.55 14.88
N LEU A 156 -7.06 -8.73 15.84
CA LEU A 156 -6.38 -8.55 17.11
C LEU A 156 -6.29 -9.86 17.91
N GLU A 157 -7.37 -10.63 17.94
CA GLU A 157 -7.40 -11.93 18.61
C GLU A 157 -6.47 -12.94 17.93
N SER A 158 -6.50 -12.99 16.59
CA SER A 158 -5.61 -13.86 15.80
C SER A 158 -4.15 -13.56 16.07
N VAL A 159 -3.75 -12.27 15.99
CA VAL A 159 -2.37 -11.83 16.24
C VAL A 159 -1.93 -12.14 17.69
N ARG A 160 -2.79 -11.95 18.67
CA ARG A 160 -2.47 -12.26 20.08
C ARG A 160 -2.23 -13.74 20.28
N ARG A 161 -3.10 -14.58 19.72
CA ARG A 161 -2.94 -16.03 19.76
C ARG A 161 -1.65 -16.46 19.11
N PHE A 162 -1.39 -15.96 17.91
CA PHE A 162 -0.15 -16.23 17.20
C PHE A 162 1.12 -15.88 18.01
N ILE A 163 1.15 -14.69 18.63
CA ILE A 163 2.30 -14.28 19.48
C ILE A 163 2.43 -15.20 20.71
N GLU A 164 1.34 -15.64 21.29
CA GLU A 164 1.35 -16.52 22.45
C GLU A 164 1.85 -17.92 22.08
N ASP A 165 1.37 -18.48 20.96
CA ASP A 165 1.81 -19.77 20.44
C ASP A 165 3.30 -19.74 20.11
N LEU A 166 3.76 -18.69 19.42
CA LEU A 166 5.16 -18.47 19.11
C LEU A 166 6.03 -18.41 20.37
N ARG A 167 5.55 -17.79 21.44
CA ARG A 167 6.26 -17.71 22.73
C ARG A 167 6.44 -19.07 23.39
N GLN A 168 5.47 -19.96 23.21
CA GLN A 168 5.52 -21.31 23.79
C GLN A 168 6.41 -22.27 23.01
N GLU A 169 6.52 -22.09 21.71
CA GLU A 169 7.24 -22.98 20.81
C GLU A 169 8.74 -22.65 20.68
N THR A 170 9.14 -21.40 20.99
CA THR A 170 10.51 -20.95 20.71
C THR A 170 11.40 -21.01 21.93
N GLU A 171 12.37 -21.95 21.94
CA GLU A 171 13.44 -22.00 22.94
C GLU A 171 14.55 -20.95 22.71
N PHE A 172 14.77 -20.55 21.44
CA PHE A 172 15.74 -19.53 21.04
C PHE A 172 15.07 -18.40 20.29
N VAL A 173 15.03 -17.22 20.87
CA VAL A 173 14.39 -16.07 20.26
C VAL A 173 15.45 -15.17 19.64
N ASN A 174 15.35 -14.97 18.32
CA ASN A 174 16.09 -13.91 17.65
C ASN A 174 15.69 -12.54 18.25
N PRO A 175 16.64 -11.62 18.53
CA PRO A 175 16.36 -10.31 19.13
C PRO A 175 15.26 -9.50 18.42
N VAL A 176 15.08 -9.70 17.12
CA VAL A 176 14.04 -9.01 16.35
C VAL A 176 12.65 -9.60 16.64
N VAL A 177 12.56 -10.95 16.75
CA VAL A 177 11.32 -11.63 17.15
C VAL A 177 10.96 -11.33 18.60
N GLU A 178 11.95 -11.15 19.48
CA GLU A 178 11.74 -10.78 20.87
C GLU A 178 10.93 -9.47 21.00
N THR A 179 11.02 -8.58 20.01
CA THR A 179 10.22 -7.35 20.00
C THR A 179 8.72 -7.60 19.93
N LEU A 180 8.28 -8.73 19.35
CA LEU A 180 6.87 -9.14 19.35
C LEU A 180 6.38 -9.39 20.78
N PHE A 181 7.24 -9.97 21.62
CA PHE A 181 6.92 -10.33 23.01
C PHE A 181 6.94 -9.15 23.97
N GLN A 182 7.70 -8.09 23.63
CA GLN A 182 7.84 -6.90 24.49
C GLN A 182 6.67 -5.92 24.33
N ASN A 183 5.87 -6.06 23.28
CA ASN A 183 4.78 -5.13 23.02
C ASN A 183 3.55 -5.46 23.89
N LYS A 184 3.00 -4.41 24.51
CA LYS A 184 1.77 -4.48 25.30
C LYS A 184 0.55 -4.47 24.37
N GLY A 185 -0.58 -4.96 24.85
CA GLY A 185 -1.82 -5.07 24.07
C GLY A 185 -2.25 -3.77 23.36
N ARG A 186 -1.98 -2.59 23.96
CA ARG A 186 -2.23 -1.28 23.34
C ARG A 186 -1.36 -1.01 22.12
N ASP A 187 -0.09 -1.42 22.15
CA ASP A 187 0.82 -1.21 21.02
C ASP A 187 0.41 -2.09 19.83
N ILE A 188 -0.03 -3.32 20.10
CA ILE A 188 -0.56 -4.22 19.07
C ILE A 188 -1.80 -3.60 18.42
N GLU A 189 -2.74 -3.12 19.21
CA GLU A 189 -3.96 -2.49 18.70
C GLU A 189 -3.68 -1.24 17.84
N ARG A 190 -2.75 -0.37 18.30
CA ARG A 190 -2.34 0.79 17.50
C ARG A 190 -1.71 0.37 16.18
N ARG A 191 -0.90 -0.68 16.18
CA ARG A 191 -0.25 -1.20 14.98
C ARG A 191 -1.26 -1.78 13.99
N ILE A 192 -2.25 -2.52 14.49
CA ILE A 192 -3.36 -3.01 13.68
C ILE A 192 -4.15 -1.86 13.05
N ASN A 193 -4.41 -0.77 13.78
CA ASN A 193 -5.09 0.39 13.21
C ASN A 193 -4.31 0.99 12.04
N VAL A 194 -3.02 1.24 12.22
CA VAL A 194 -2.16 1.76 11.16
C VAL A 194 -2.08 0.79 9.98
N PHE A 195 -2.00 -0.50 10.24
CA PHE A 195 -1.98 -1.53 9.21
C PHE A 195 -3.27 -1.52 8.37
N ILE A 196 -4.44 -1.49 9.02
CA ILE A 196 -5.74 -1.40 8.34
C ILE A 196 -5.82 -0.13 7.49
N GLU A 197 -5.42 1.03 8.02
CA GLU A 197 -5.41 2.29 7.28
C GLU A 197 -4.50 2.21 6.04
N ILE A 198 -3.33 1.59 6.15
CA ILE A 198 -2.43 1.37 5.01
C ILE A 198 -3.10 0.48 3.96
N LEU A 199 -3.73 -0.63 4.38
CA LEU A 199 -4.40 -1.54 3.45
C LEU A 199 -5.61 -0.90 2.75
N GLU A 200 -6.39 -0.06 3.45
CA GLU A 200 -7.48 0.70 2.84
C GLU A 200 -6.94 1.68 1.78
N GLU A 201 -5.88 2.43 2.09
CA GLU A 201 -5.26 3.36 1.14
C GLU A 201 -4.69 2.65 -0.09
N LEU A 202 -4.09 1.46 0.11
CA LEU A 202 -3.59 0.62 -0.97
C LEU A 202 -4.73 -0.08 -1.75
N GLY A 203 -5.97 0.06 -1.32
CA GLY A 203 -7.13 -0.58 -1.94
C GLY A 203 -7.18 -2.10 -1.77
N GLN A 204 -6.49 -2.63 -0.75
CA GLN A 204 -6.48 -4.06 -0.44
C GLN A 204 -7.75 -4.51 0.28
N ILE A 205 -8.29 -3.64 1.11
CA ILE A 205 -9.52 -3.88 1.86
C ILE A 205 -10.49 -2.70 1.71
N ILE A 206 -11.74 -2.94 2.02
CA ILE A 206 -12.80 -1.93 2.03
C ILE A 206 -13.57 -1.98 3.35
N ASP A 207 -13.78 -0.82 3.98
CA ASP A 207 -14.59 -0.67 5.17
C ASP A 207 -16.10 -0.72 4.82
N ASN A 208 -16.82 -1.66 5.39
CA ASN A 208 -18.27 -1.85 5.20
C ASN A 208 -19.14 -0.88 6.02
N LYS A 209 -18.52 -0.03 6.86
CA LYS A 209 -19.19 0.91 7.77
C LYS A 209 -19.99 0.27 8.90
N ASP A 210 -19.93 -1.03 9.06
CA ASP A 210 -20.54 -1.81 10.16
C ASP A 210 -19.50 -2.36 11.15
N GLY A 211 -18.23 -1.95 10.98
CA GLY A 211 -17.09 -2.43 11.76
C GLY A 211 -16.39 -3.64 11.17
N SER A 212 -16.86 -4.12 10.01
CA SER A 212 -16.17 -5.16 9.25
C SER A 212 -15.45 -4.60 8.03
N TYR A 213 -14.46 -5.35 7.55
CA TYR A 213 -13.68 -5.08 6.36
C TYR A 213 -13.76 -6.27 5.42
N ASN A 214 -13.85 -6.00 4.12
CA ASN A 214 -13.82 -7.04 3.10
C ASN A 214 -12.54 -6.94 2.27
N GLN A 215 -12.03 -8.08 1.85
CA GLN A 215 -11.00 -8.17 0.84
C GLN A 215 -11.51 -7.57 -0.49
N THR A 216 -10.68 -6.83 -1.19
CA THR A 216 -11.02 -6.31 -2.52
C THR A 216 -10.64 -7.31 -3.62
N LEU A 217 -11.22 -7.14 -4.81
CA LEU A 217 -10.82 -7.91 -5.98
C LEU A 217 -9.34 -7.71 -6.33
N LEU A 218 -8.82 -6.49 -6.14
CA LEU A 218 -7.40 -6.19 -6.32
C LEU A 218 -6.53 -7.04 -5.39
N ALA A 219 -6.85 -7.07 -4.10
CA ALA A 219 -6.12 -7.87 -3.11
C ALA A 219 -6.14 -9.35 -3.42
N ALA A 220 -7.31 -9.88 -3.79
CA ALA A 220 -7.46 -11.29 -4.16
C ALA A 220 -6.62 -11.66 -5.39
N LYS A 221 -6.60 -10.79 -6.40
CA LYS A 221 -5.79 -11.01 -7.61
C LYS A 221 -4.29 -10.84 -7.37
N GLU A 222 -3.88 -9.90 -6.54
CA GLU A 222 -2.49 -9.79 -6.12
C GLU A 222 -2.04 -11.01 -5.32
N ALA A 223 -2.88 -11.50 -4.42
CA ALA A 223 -2.59 -12.71 -3.67
C ALA A 223 -2.45 -13.92 -4.62
N GLU A 224 -3.35 -14.09 -5.58
CA GLU A 224 -3.28 -15.18 -6.56
C GLU A 224 -2.01 -15.10 -7.42
N GLU A 225 -1.71 -13.94 -8.01
CA GLU A 225 -0.60 -13.79 -8.96
C GLU A 225 0.77 -13.77 -8.26
N ASN A 226 0.88 -13.11 -7.11
CA ASN A 226 2.17 -12.94 -6.44
C ASN A 226 2.48 -14.06 -5.45
N TYR A 227 1.46 -14.67 -4.85
CA TYR A 227 1.65 -15.63 -3.76
C TYR A 227 1.17 -17.05 -4.10
N GLY A 228 0.35 -17.21 -5.14
CA GLY A 228 -0.26 -18.50 -5.49
C GLY A 228 0.72 -19.61 -5.80
N GLN A 229 1.92 -19.26 -6.26
CA GLN A 229 2.99 -20.24 -6.54
C GLN A 229 4.15 -20.14 -5.54
N SER A 230 4.63 -18.94 -5.25
CA SER A 230 5.88 -18.72 -4.50
C SER A 230 5.70 -18.76 -2.99
N LEU A 231 4.55 -18.31 -2.46
CA LEU A 231 4.31 -18.20 -1.03
C LEU A 231 3.22 -19.13 -0.51
N ARG A 232 2.89 -20.16 -1.26
CA ARG A 232 1.88 -21.15 -0.85
C ARG A 232 2.21 -21.80 0.51
N HIS A 233 3.48 -21.95 0.82
CA HIS A 233 3.98 -22.44 2.10
C HIS A 233 3.87 -21.42 3.24
N LEU A 234 3.68 -20.12 2.93
CA LEU A 234 3.50 -19.07 3.94
C LEU A 234 2.04 -18.82 4.31
N LEU A 235 1.09 -19.45 3.61
CA LEU A 235 -0.29 -19.46 4.10
C LEU A 235 -0.30 -20.12 5.47
N PRO A 236 -0.95 -19.52 6.48
CA PRO A 236 -0.87 -20.01 7.84
C PRO A 236 -1.30 -21.47 7.90
N HIS A 237 -0.31 -22.34 8.04
CA HIS A 237 -0.53 -23.66 8.58
C HIS A 237 -0.60 -23.52 10.11
N PRO A 238 -1.34 -24.37 10.80
CA PRO A 238 -1.42 -24.31 12.26
C PRO A 238 -0.07 -24.51 12.99
N THR A 239 1.00 -24.83 12.26
CA THR A 239 2.37 -24.90 12.77
C THR A 239 3.25 -23.97 11.94
N LEU A 240 3.68 -22.86 12.53
CA LEU A 240 4.70 -22.00 11.95
C LEU A 240 6.05 -22.66 12.18
N ASP A 241 6.65 -23.12 11.11
CA ASP A 241 8.04 -23.52 11.15
C ASP A 241 8.92 -22.28 11.39
N ALA A 242 9.82 -22.37 12.36
CA ALA A 242 10.80 -21.32 12.69
C ALA A 242 11.66 -20.91 11.47
N ASP A 243 11.76 -21.79 10.49
CA ASP A 243 12.49 -21.61 9.23
C ASP A 243 11.97 -20.41 8.37
N ILE A 244 10.70 -20.01 8.53
CA ILE A 244 10.14 -18.86 7.79
C ILE A 244 10.80 -17.54 8.23
N PHE A 245 11.07 -17.40 9.53
CA PHE A 245 11.76 -16.22 10.03
C PHE A 245 13.23 -16.20 9.58
N GLU A 246 13.89 -17.35 9.48
CA GLU A 246 15.26 -17.44 9.00
C GLU A 246 15.38 -17.01 7.53
N THR A 247 14.40 -17.33 6.69
CA THR A 247 14.34 -16.88 5.28
C THR A 247 14.17 -15.37 5.17
N LEU A 248 13.34 -14.75 6.02
CA LEU A 248 13.15 -13.29 6.04
C LEU A 248 14.42 -12.54 6.46
N TYR A 249 15.34 -13.20 7.17
CA TYR A 249 16.60 -12.59 7.62
C TYR A 249 17.75 -12.81 6.64
N SER A 250 17.78 -13.92 5.92
CA SER A 250 18.85 -14.18 4.95
C SER A 250 18.83 -13.21 3.78
N ASP A 251 17.64 -12.74 3.38
CA ASP A 251 17.49 -11.73 2.33
C ASP A 251 17.85 -10.30 2.80
N ALA A 252 17.70 -10.02 4.09
CA ALA A 252 18.06 -8.71 4.65
C ALA A 252 19.57 -8.49 4.79
N GLY A 253 20.37 -9.56 4.75
CA GLY A 253 21.82 -9.51 4.88
C GLY A 253 22.59 -9.14 3.61
N ASN A 254 21.91 -9.03 2.45
CA ASN A 254 22.52 -8.69 1.16
C ASN A 254 22.25 -7.24 0.70
N GLU A 255 21.56 -6.43 1.49
CA GLU A 255 21.56 -4.99 1.26
C GLU A 255 22.89 -4.44 1.78
N GLU A 256 23.88 -4.37 0.88
CA GLU A 256 25.16 -3.69 1.07
C GLU A 256 24.91 -2.32 1.69
N ASP A 257 25.55 -2.10 2.84
CA ASP A 257 25.96 -0.84 3.44
C ASP A 257 25.38 0.42 2.78
N PHE A 258 24.21 0.86 3.23
CA PHE A 258 23.97 2.27 3.25
C PHE A 258 24.91 2.84 4.33
N GLU A 259 26.12 3.20 3.88
CA GLU A 259 26.98 4.09 4.62
C GLU A 259 26.11 5.22 5.16
N SER A 260 25.98 5.26 6.46
CA SER A 260 25.57 6.46 7.16
C SER A 260 26.58 7.53 6.76
N GLU A 261 26.24 8.39 5.81
CA GLU A 261 26.88 9.69 5.72
C GLU A 261 26.69 10.34 7.08
N GLU A 262 27.68 10.16 7.94
CA GLU A 262 27.93 11.07 9.05
C GLU A 262 28.04 12.43 8.41
N VAL A 263 26.96 13.21 8.47
CA VAL A 263 27.00 14.63 8.25
C VAL A 263 27.88 15.14 9.38
N GLU A 264 29.19 15.31 9.09
CA GLU A 264 30.07 16.14 9.90
C GLU A 264 29.36 17.48 10.00
N GLU A 265 28.83 17.77 11.18
CA GLU A 265 28.45 19.14 11.58
C GLU A 265 29.74 19.98 11.50
N GLU A 266 30.01 20.51 10.31
CA GLU A 266 30.94 21.60 10.15
C GLU A 266 30.37 22.76 10.94
N ASN A 267 31.00 23.02 12.10
CA ASN A 267 30.80 24.19 12.93
C ASN A 267 31.13 25.45 12.10
N SER A 268 30.21 25.88 11.28
CA SER A 268 30.22 27.21 10.70
C SER A 268 29.62 28.16 11.74
N GLU A 269 30.49 28.96 12.31
CA GLU A 269 30.14 30.13 13.11
C GLU A 269 29.07 30.95 12.38
N PRO A 270 28.07 31.50 13.08
CA PRO A 270 27.03 32.31 12.44
C PRO A 270 27.68 33.59 11.91
N GLU A 271 27.77 33.75 10.59
CA GLU A 271 28.01 35.04 9.97
C GLU A 271 26.95 36.03 10.45
N LEU A 272 27.41 37.08 11.11
CA LEU A 272 26.65 38.25 11.50
C LEU A 272 25.96 38.82 10.23
N PHE A 273 24.66 38.65 10.14
CA PHE A 273 23.85 39.37 9.16
C PHE A 273 23.93 40.85 9.48
N GLU A 274 24.61 41.64 8.64
CA GLU A 274 24.52 43.06 8.58
C GLU A 274 23.08 43.46 8.27
N GLU A 275 22.48 44.28 9.12
CA GLU A 275 21.14 44.84 8.93
C GLU A 275 21.11 45.65 7.59
N PRO A 276 20.11 45.48 6.73
CA PRO A 276 19.97 46.30 5.54
C PRO A 276 19.61 47.74 5.95
N GLU A 277 20.40 48.69 5.42
CA GLU A 277 20.15 50.12 5.55
C GLU A 277 18.73 50.49 5.16
N VAL A 278 18.05 51.15 6.08
CA VAL A 278 16.71 51.73 5.88
C VAL A 278 16.82 52.88 4.88
N PHE A 279 16.39 52.69 3.66
CA PHE A 279 16.18 53.76 2.71
C PHE A 279 14.94 54.61 3.16
N GLU A 280 15.19 55.83 3.64
CA GLU A 280 14.15 56.84 3.84
C GLU A 280 13.56 57.25 2.49
N GLU A 281 12.34 56.82 2.20
CA GLU A 281 11.52 57.41 1.12
C GLU A 281 11.09 58.81 1.51
N LYS A 282 11.62 59.78 0.77
CA LYS A 282 11.13 61.17 0.80
C LYS A 282 9.69 61.23 0.24
N ASN A 283 8.76 61.54 1.13
CA ASN A 283 7.41 61.93 0.78
C ASN A 283 7.43 63.26 0.05
N ASP A 284 7.29 63.26 -1.24
CA ASP A 284 6.92 64.45 -2.02
C ASP A 284 5.39 64.62 -2.00
N ASN A 285 4.99 65.61 -1.25
CA ASN A 285 3.61 66.16 -1.22
C ASN A 285 3.18 66.58 -2.59
N ILE A 286 2.15 65.94 -3.15
CA ILE A 286 1.37 66.46 -4.27
C ILE A 286 0.03 66.95 -3.74
N GLU A 287 -0.14 68.28 -3.74
CA GLU A 287 -1.38 68.98 -3.42
C GLU A 287 -2.51 68.62 -4.41
N PRO A 288 -3.77 68.53 -3.97
CA PRO A 288 -4.87 68.33 -4.91
C PRO A 288 -5.29 69.64 -5.55
N SER A 289 -5.12 69.74 -6.86
CA SER A 289 -5.72 70.80 -7.67
C SER A 289 -7.24 70.65 -7.75
N SER A 290 -7.92 71.56 -7.11
CA SER A 290 -9.35 71.85 -7.32
C SER A 290 -9.54 72.60 -8.65
N GLY A 291 -10.54 72.21 -9.46
CA GLY A 291 -10.90 73.00 -10.66
C GLY A 291 -12.08 72.43 -11.44
N VAL A 292 -13.26 72.95 -11.15
CA VAL A 292 -14.48 73.14 -11.96
C VAL A 292 -15.18 71.90 -12.48
#